data_5ef5874e526afa02a7417705abfd09f4
#
_entry.id   5ef5874e526afa02a7417705abfd09f4
#
_cell.length_a   1.000
_cell.length_b   1.000
_cell.length_c   1.000
_cell.angle_alpha   90.00
_cell.angle_beta   90.00
_cell.angle_gamma   90.00
#
_symmetry.space_group_name_H-M   'P 1'
#
loop_
_entity.id
_entity.type
_entity.pdbx_description
1 polymer ?
#
loop_
_entity_poly.entity_id
_entity_poly.type
_entity_poly.pdbx_seq_one_letter_code
_entity_poly.pdbx_strand_id
1 'polypeptide(L)'
;ADLDRIRNIYARFGRRFAEKILSPEELRRVAEICAESGTLVVSDEIHADLALPGHRHTVFATVSEQARMNSVTYMAPSKAFNVPGLGSSYLICQNPALFGKYQSFVSGRELAEGHVFAYEGLISAYSGPEGEEWLKQAVDYIQENIRYIDRELRRRMPKIKAMLPDASYLVFLDCRELNLPQKELAEFFVDGARLALNDGSIFGKEGEGFMRLNAGCPRSILERALNQLEAAYRERGF
;
A
#
# COMPACT_ATOMS: atom_id res chain seq x y z
N ALA A 1 17.95 21.23 -7.97
CA ALA A 1 17.65 20.58 -9.28
C ALA A 1 17.17 19.13 -9.09
N ASP A 2 17.78 18.35 -8.18
CA ASP A 2 17.50 16.91 -8.08
C ASP A 2 16.27 16.60 -7.22
N LEU A 3 16.06 17.36 -6.15
CA LEU A 3 14.83 17.28 -5.35
C LEU A 3 13.57 17.68 -6.15
N ASP A 4 13.71 18.60 -7.10
CA ASP A 4 12.60 18.99 -7.97
C ASP A 4 12.28 17.91 -9.02
N ARG A 5 13.28 17.13 -9.46
CA ARG A 5 13.07 15.93 -10.32
C ARG A 5 12.33 14.84 -9.55
N ILE A 6 12.71 14.57 -8.31
CA ILE A 6 12.04 13.61 -7.44
C ILE A 6 10.61 14.08 -7.12
N ARG A 7 10.41 15.37 -6.79
CA ARG A 7 9.09 15.98 -6.62
C ARG A 7 8.23 15.87 -7.88
N ASN A 8 8.82 16.03 -9.07
CA ASN A 8 8.10 15.88 -10.34
C ASN A 8 7.73 14.41 -10.64
N ILE A 9 8.53 13.43 -10.19
CA ILE A 9 8.15 12.02 -10.23
C ILE A 9 6.97 11.80 -9.29
N TYR A 10 7.03 12.25 -8.04
CA TYR A 10 5.94 12.20 -7.08
C TYR A 10 4.67 12.91 -7.59
N ALA A 11 4.80 14.10 -8.16
CA ALA A 11 3.67 14.85 -8.70
C ALA A 11 3.02 14.18 -9.92
N ARG A 12 3.81 13.53 -10.80
CA ARG A 12 3.28 12.76 -11.96
C ARG A 12 2.61 11.45 -11.56
N PHE A 13 3.10 10.81 -10.50
CA PHE A 13 2.68 9.48 -10.08
C PHE A 13 1.86 9.51 -8.78
N GLY A 14 1.84 10.61 -8.03
CA GLY A 14 1.28 10.69 -6.68
C GLY A 14 -0.14 10.15 -6.54
N ARG A 15 -1.04 10.42 -7.47
CA ARG A 15 -2.40 9.85 -7.48
C ARG A 15 -2.46 8.39 -7.93
N ARG A 16 -1.44 7.90 -8.64
CA ARG A 16 -1.39 6.52 -9.15
C ARG A 16 -0.63 5.58 -8.23
N PHE A 17 0.28 6.11 -7.40
CA PHE A 17 1.13 5.29 -6.53
C PHE A 17 0.35 4.45 -5.51
N ALA A 18 -0.73 4.98 -4.98
CA ALA A 18 -1.54 4.28 -3.96
C ALA A 18 -2.40 3.14 -4.53
N GLU A 19 -2.50 3.02 -5.86
CA GLU A 19 -3.49 2.16 -6.51
C GLU A 19 -2.92 1.33 -7.65
N LYS A 20 -1.73 1.69 -8.17
CA LYS A 20 -1.17 1.10 -9.37
C LYS A 20 0.12 0.35 -9.09
N ILE A 21 0.22 -0.84 -9.63
CA ILE A 21 1.50 -1.52 -9.82
C ILE A 21 2.22 -0.83 -10.99
N LEU A 22 3.44 -0.33 -10.74
CA LEU A 22 4.26 0.26 -11.79
C LEU A 22 4.73 -0.80 -12.78
N SER A 23 4.70 -0.46 -14.07
CA SER A 23 5.23 -1.32 -15.10
C SER A 23 6.76 -1.43 -15.03
N PRO A 24 7.37 -2.50 -15.58
CA PRO A 24 8.83 -2.62 -15.65
C PRO A 24 9.50 -1.42 -16.33
N GLU A 25 8.85 -0.81 -17.32
CA GLU A 25 9.33 0.36 -18.05
C GLU A 25 9.33 1.61 -17.16
N GLU A 26 8.26 1.82 -16.40
CA GLU A 26 8.18 2.92 -15.42
C GLU A 26 9.24 2.76 -14.33
N LEU A 27 9.43 1.54 -13.81
CA LEU A 27 10.48 1.26 -12.83
C LEU A 27 11.89 1.46 -13.37
N ARG A 28 12.19 1.05 -14.63
CA ARG A 28 13.47 1.34 -15.29
C ARG A 28 13.72 2.84 -15.39
N ARG A 29 12.68 3.60 -15.76
CA ARG A 29 12.81 5.05 -15.86
C ARG A 29 13.10 5.71 -14.51
N VAL A 30 12.48 5.22 -13.42
CA VAL A 30 12.83 5.64 -12.05
C VAL A 30 14.28 5.31 -11.73
N ALA A 31 14.73 4.09 -12.05
CA ALA A 31 16.11 3.66 -11.80
C ALA A 31 17.14 4.54 -12.53
N GLU A 32 16.90 4.86 -13.81
CA GLU A 32 17.76 5.76 -14.62
C GLU A 32 17.87 7.14 -13.97
N ILE A 33 16.74 7.77 -13.64
CA ILE A 33 16.73 9.12 -13.06
C ILE A 33 17.43 9.14 -11.69
N CYS A 34 17.22 8.12 -10.87
CA CYS A 34 17.88 8.02 -9.56
C CYS A 34 19.39 7.80 -9.71
N ALA A 35 19.82 6.96 -10.67
CA ALA A 35 21.24 6.73 -10.94
C ALA A 35 21.93 8.00 -11.48
N GLU A 36 21.31 8.70 -12.43
CA GLU A 36 21.83 9.96 -12.99
C GLU A 36 22.01 11.05 -11.91
N SER A 37 21.13 11.07 -10.91
CA SER A 37 21.16 12.05 -9.82
C SER A 37 21.98 11.59 -8.60
N GLY A 38 22.57 10.38 -8.63
CA GLY A 38 23.26 9.81 -7.47
C GLY A 38 22.34 9.52 -6.28
N THR A 39 21.04 9.37 -6.52
CA THR A 39 20.03 9.12 -5.48
C THR A 39 19.87 7.62 -5.26
N LEU A 40 20.09 7.16 -4.02
CA LEU A 40 19.82 5.78 -3.62
C LEU A 40 18.30 5.54 -3.58
N VAL A 41 17.87 4.39 -4.09
CA VAL A 41 16.47 3.95 -4.00
C VAL A 41 16.27 3.03 -2.81
N VAL A 42 15.34 3.37 -1.95
CA VAL A 42 14.79 2.47 -0.94
C VAL A 42 13.43 1.99 -1.44
N SER A 43 13.36 0.73 -1.86
CA SER A 43 12.13 0.12 -2.37
C SER A 43 11.41 -0.60 -1.23
N ASP A 44 10.33 0.00 -0.73
CA ASP A 44 9.45 -0.65 0.23
C ASP A 44 8.43 -1.50 -0.54
N GLU A 45 8.66 -2.81 -0.54
CA GLU A 45 7.85 -3.80 -1.26
C GLU A 45 6.99 -4.66 -0.32
N ILE A 46 6.67 -4.15 0.85
CA ILE A 46 5.90 -4.86 1.89
C ILE A 46 4.50 -5.32 1.43
N HIS A 47 3.96 -4.72 0.38
CA HIS A 47 2.69 -5.10 -0.25
C HIS A 47 2.85 -5.93 -1.52
N ALA A 48 4.04 -6.33 -1.92
CA ALA A 48 4.33 -7.04 -3.16
C ALA A 48 3.51 -8.32 -3.34
N ASP A 49 3.37 -9.10 -2.27
CA ASP A 49 2.63 -10.37 -2.27
C ASP A 49 1.10 -10.19 -2.36
N LEU A 50 0.61 -8.96 -2.24
CA LEU A 50 -0.81 -8.60 -2.31
C LEU A 50 -1.23 -8.08 -3.69
N ALA A 51 -0.49 -8.43 -4.76
CA ALA A 51 -0.95 -8.16 -6.11
C ALA A 51 -2.29 -8.88 -6.36
N LEU A 52 -3.30 -8.12 -6.81
CA LEU A 52 -4.63 -8.67 -7.03
C LEU A 52 -4.67 -9.55 -8.29
N PRO A 53 -5.58 -10.53 -8.40
CA PRO A 53 -5.72 -11.37 -9.57
C PRO A 53 -5.82 -10.59 -10.89
N GLY A 54 -4.94 -10.94 -11.83
CA GLY A 54 -4.77 -10.23 -13.10
C GLY A 54 -3.63 -9.21 -13.11
N HIS A 55 -3.03 -8.94 -11.96
CA HIS A 55 -1.89 -8.03 -11.80
C HIS A 55 -0.65 -8.79 -11.31
N ARG A 56 0.53 -8.24 -11.60
CA ARG A 56 1.80 -8.84 -11.17
C ARG A 56 2.75 -7.75 -10.71
N HIS A 57 3.26 -7.90 -9.48
CA HIS A 57 4.33 -7.06 -8.96
C HIS A 57 5.65 -7.36 -9.68
N THR A 58 6.42 -6.30 -9.93
CA THR A 58 7.80 -6.40 -10.43
C THR A 58 8.74 -5.83 -9.39
N VAL A 59 9.64 -6.65 -8.88
CA VAL A 59 10.65 -6.23 -7.89
C VAL A 59 11.57 -5.17 -8.53
N PHE A 60 11.69 -4.02 -7.89
CA PHE A 60 12.45 -2.88 -8.43
C PHE A 60 13.89 -3.25 -8.82
N ALA A 61 14.59 -3.98 -7.96
CA ALA A 61 15.98 -4.38 -8.18
C ALA A 61 16.19 -5.29 -9.41
N THR A 62 15.11 -5.84 -10.01
CA THR A 62 15.21 -6.76 -11.15
C THR A 62 15.08 -6.08 -12.51
N VAL A 63 14.70 -4.81 -12.56
CA VAL A 63 14.37 -4.16 -13.85
C VAL A 63 15.60 -3.70 -14.65
N SER A 64 16.73 -3.47 -13.99
CA SER A 64 18.01 -3.14 -14.64
C SER A 64 19.20 -3.35 -13.70
N GLU A 65 20.42 -3.35 -14.25
CA GLU A 65 21.64 -3.39 -13.45
C GLU A 65 21.80 -2.15 -12.56
N GLN A 66 21.40 -0.98 -13.06
CA GLN A 66 21.39 0.25 -12.26
C GLN A 66 20.43 0.13 -11.08
N ALA A 67 19.21 -0.38 -11.29
CA ALA A 67 18.25 -0.64 -10.22
C ALA A 67 18.84 -1.61 -9.19
N ARG A 68 19.46 -2.70 -9.65
CA ARG A 68 20.06 -3.74 -8.82
C ARG A 68 21.19 -3.20 -7.92
N MET A 69 22.04 -2.35 -8.46
CA MET A 69 23.22 -1.85 -7.75
C MET A 69 22.96 -0.56 -6.95
N ASN A 70 21.87 0.13 -7.23
CA ASN A 70 21.51 1.41 -6.58
C ASN A 70 20.23 1.34 -5.76
N SER A 71 19.88 0.16 -5.25
CA SER A 71 18.68 0.01 -4.41
C SER A 71 18.89 -0.91 -3.21
N VAL A 72 17.98 -0.71 -2.25
CA VAL A 72 17.75 -1.59 -1.11
C VAL A 72 16.26 -1.91 -1.09
N THR A 73 15.91 -3.18 -1.12
CA THR A 73 14.51 -3.63 -1.06
C THR A 73 14.18 -4.12 0.34
N TYR A 74 13.08 -3.61 0.90
CA TYR A 74 12.50 -4.08 2.17
C TYR A 74 11.23 -4.85 1.93
N MET A 75 11.11 -5.99 2.60
CA MET A 75 9.93 -6.86 2.59
C MET A 75 9.60 -7.38 3.98
N ALA A 76 8.35 -7.79 4.19
CA ALA A 76 7.91 -8.39 5.44
C ALA A 76 6.64 -9.23 5.22
N PRO A 77 6.44 -10.32 5.98
CA PRO A 77 5.21 -11.11 5.94
C PRO A 77 4.03 -10.40 6.60
N SER A 78 4.29 -9.32 7.33
CA SER A 78 3.34 -8.68 8.23
C SER A 78 2.03 -8.24 7.57
N LYS A 79 2.07 -7.79 6.31
CA LYS A 79 0.90 -7.34 5.57
C LYS A 79 0.22 -8.50 4.84
N ALA A 80 0.99 -9.28 4.11
CA ALA A 80 0.49 -10.39 3.31
C ALA A 80 -0.13 -11.49 4.18
N PHE A 81 0.48 -11.80 5.31
CA PHE A 81 0.06 -12.88 6.21
C PHE A 81 -0.62 -12.40 7.49
N ASN A 82 -0.94 -11.10 7.59
CA ASN A 82 -1.63 -10.51 8.74
C ASN A 82 -0.95 -10.78 10.10
N VAL A 83 0.37 -10.69 10.14
CA VAL A 83 1.19 -10.93 11.34
C VAL A 83 2.03 -9.72 11.77
N PRO A 84 1.46 -8.50 11.86
CA PRO A 84 2.25 -7.30 12.18
C PRO A 84 2.89 -7.36 13.57
N GLY A 85 2.29 -8.09 14.51
CA GLY A 85 2.78 -8.25 15.87
C GLY A 85 4.10 -9.01 15.98
N LEU A 86 4.51 -9.75 14.94
CA LEU A 86 5.79 -10.47 14.93
C LEU A 86 6.98 -9.52 14.66
N GLY A 87 6.74 -8.32 14.15
CA GLY A 87 7.80 -7.32 13.95
C GLY A 87 8.96 -7.80 13.07
N SER A 88 8.70 -8.73 12.13
CA SER A 88 9.72 -9.29 11.23
C SER A 88 9.74 -8.57 9.89
N SER A 89 10.94 -8.31 9.39
CA SER A 89 11.20 -7.81 8.05
C SER A 89 12.56 -8.33 7.57
N TYR A 90 12.76 -8.30 6.26
CA TYR A 90 14.04 -8.62 5.67
C TYR A 90 14.42 -7.62 4.59
N LEU A 91 15.72 -7.50 4.41
CA LEU A 91 16.33 -6.58 3.46
C LEU A 91 17.06 -7.38 2.40
N ILE A 92 16.90 -6.96 1.14
CA ILE A 92 17.64 -7.47 0.00
C ILE A 92 18.49 -6.33 -0.57
N CYS A 93 19.81 -6.50 -0.59
CA CYS A 93 20.73 -5.56 -1.18
C CYS A 93 21.83 -6.32 -1.95
N GLN A 94 21.89 -6.11 -3.25
CA GLN A 94 22.83 -6.82 -4.12
C GLN A 94 24.16 -6.05 -4.31
N ASN A 95 24.25 -4.79 -3.88
CA ASN A 95 25.48 -4.02 -3.87
C ASN A 95 26.28 -4.32 -2.59
N PRO A 96 27.48 -4.99 -2.68
CA PRO A 96 28.23 -5.38 -1.49
C PRO A 96 28.70 -4.20 -0.65
N ALA A 97 29.07 -3.08 -1.29
CA ALA A 97 29.53 -1.89 -0.58
C ALA A 97 28.39 -1.22 0.20
N LEU A 98 27.21 -1.17 -0.39
CA LEU A 98 26.01 -0.64 0.27
C LEU A 98 25.56 -1.56 1.41
N PHE A 99 25.54 -2.87 1.16
CA PHE A 99 25.21 -3.87 2.18
C PHE A 99 26.18 -3.84 3.36
N GLY A 100 27.49 -3.71 3.09
CA GLY A 100 28.50 -3.57 4.14
C GLY A 100 28.31 -2.35 5.04
N LYS A 101 27.92 -1.20 4.46
CA LYS A 101 27.56 0.01 5.24
C LYS A 101 26.35 -0.23 6.11
N TYR A 102 25.32 -0.86 5.58
CA TYR A 102 24.11 -1.22 6.32
C TYR A 102 24.44 -2.16 7.47
N GLN A 103 25.16 -3.28 7.24
CA GLN A 103 25.55 -4.22 8.26
C GLN A 103 26.36 -3.56 9.39
N SER A 104 27.35 -2.75 9.04
CA SER A 104 28.17 -2.05 10.03
C SER A 104 27.34 -1.11 10.90
N PHE A 105 26.33 -0.46 10.33
CA PHE A 105 25.43 0.42 11.07
C PHE A 105 24.54 -0.36 12.04
N VAL A 106 23.92 -1.44 11.56
CA VAL A 106 22.96 -2.24 12.31
C VAL A 106 23.64 -3.02 13.42
N SER A 107 24.76 -3.71 13.11
CA SER A 107 25.53 -4.49 14.10
C SER A 107 26.15 -3.60 15.18
N GLY A 108 26.66 -2.43 14.81
CA GLY A 108 27.25 -1.49 15.78
C GLY A 108 26.22 -0.86 16.74
N ARG A 109 24.93 -1.15 16.56
CA ARG A 109 23.82 -0.61 17.38
C ARG A 109 22.90 -1.69 17.92
N GLU A 110 23.25 -2.97 17.73
CA GLU A 110 22.45 -4.12 18.19
C GLU A 110 21.00 -4.09 17.71
N LEU A 111 20.76 -3.58 16.47
CA LEU A 111 19.42 -3.42 15.88
C LEU A 111 18.96 -4.62 15.05
N ALA A 112 19.84 -5.61 14.86
CA ALA A 112 19.59 -6.73 13.95
C ALA A 112 18.87 -7.92 14.58
N GLU A 113 18.64 -7.92 15.89
CA GLU A 113 18.11 -9.07 16.60
C GLU A 113 16.58 -9.10 16.53
N GLY A 114 16.05 -10.06 15.78
CA GLY A 114 14.64 -10.44 15.85
C GLY A 114 14.41 -11.45 16.97
N HIS A 115 13.19 -11.50 17.51
CA HIS A 115 12.81 -12.57 18.43
C HIS A 115 12.51 -13.87 17.67
N VAL A 116 12.60 -15.03 18.38
CA VAL A 116 12.48 -16.36 17.76
C VAL A 116 11.18 -16.55 16.96
N PHE A 117 10.05 -16.04 17.45
CA PHE A 117 8.78 -16.13 16.73
C PHE A 117 8.73 -15.31 15.43
N ALA A 118 9.56 -14.27 15.30
CA ALA A 118 9.68 -13.51 14.07
C ALA A 118 10.32 -14.36 12.97
N TYR A 119 11.36 -15.14 13.30
CA TYR A 119 12.00 -16.06 12.36
C TYR A 119 11.08 -17.22 11.98
N GLU A 120 10.48 -17.89 12.97
CA GLU A 120 9.56 -19.00 12.71
C GLU A 120 8.33 -18.55 11.92
N GLY A 121 7.78 -17.38 12.22
CA GLY A 121 6.67 -16.81 11.48
C GLY A 121 7.03 -16.48 10.03
N LEU A 122 8.24 -15.95 9.78
CA LEU A 122 8.74 -15.69 8.43
C LEU A 122 8.91 -17.00 7.65
N ILE A 123 9.55 -17.99 8.25
CA ILE A 123 9.76 -19.30 7.64
C ILE A 123 8.42 -19.96 7.31
N SER A 124 7.50 -20.03 8.27
CA SER A 124 6.17 -20.62 8.08
C SER A 124 5.36 -19.93 6.98
N ALA A 125 5.47 -18.60 6.87
CA ALA A 125 4.77 -17.83 5.85
C ALA A 125 5.23 -18.19 4.43
N TYR A 126 6.55 -18.38 4.23
CA TYR A 126 7.11 -18.49 2.89
C TYR A 126 7.65 -19.88 2.50
N SER A 127 7.70 -20.85 3.42
CA SER A 127 8.40 -22.12 3.19
C SER A 127 7.51 -23.31 2.87
N GLY A 128 6.23 -23.13 2.60
CA GLY A 128 5.35 -24.28 2.37
C GLY A 128 4.11 -23.95 1.54
N PRO A 129 3.45 -25.01 1.03
CA PRO A 129 2.23 -24.86 0.24
C PRO A 129 1.08 -24.26 1.05
N GLU A 130 1.08 -24.42 2.37
CA GLU A 130 0.04 -23.88 3.24
C GLU A 130 0.07 -22.35 3.28
N GLY A 131 1.25 -21.74 3.31
CA GLY A 131 1.42 -20.28 3.25
C GLY A 131 0.97 -19.72 1.90
N GLU A 132 1.36 -20.37 0.80
CA GLU A 132 0.95 -20.01 -0.55
C GLU A 132 -0.58 -20.11 -0.73
N GLU A 133 -1.19 -21.20 -0.29
CA GLU A 133 -2.64 -21.40 -0.38
C GLU A 133 -3.40 -20.38 0.49
N TRP A 134 -2.91 -20.12 1.72
CA TRP A 134 -3.50 -19.11 2.59
C TRP A 134 -3.46 -17.71 1.93
N LEU A 135 -2.31 -17.33 1.40
CA LEU A 135 -2.13 -16.04 0.73
C LEU A 135 -3.06 -15.90 -0.47
N LYS A 136 -3.15 -16.95 -1.31
CA LYS A 136 -4.06 -16.98 -2.46
C LYS A 136 -5.50 -16.76 -2.02
N GLN A 137 -5.99 -17.51 -1.03
CA GLN A 137 -7.36 -17.35 -0.52
C GLN A 137 -7.60 -15.95 0.08
N ALA A 138 -6.62 -15.41 0.81
CA ALA A 138 -6.70 -14.06 1.38
C ALA A 138 -6.81 -12.98 0.29
N VAL A 139 -5.98 -13.08 -0.76
CA VAL A 139 -5.99 -12.13 -1.89
C VAL A 139 -7.30 -12.23 -2.67
N ASP A 140 -7.79 -13.43 -2.96
CA ASP A 140 -9.09 -13.65 -3.61
C ASP A 140 -10.23 -13.03 -2.79
N TYR A 141 -10.22 -13.24 -1.47
CA TYR A 141 -11.22 -12.67 -0.56
C TYR A 141 -11.16 -11.14 -0.51
N ILE A 142 -9.97 -10.57 -0.48
CA ILE A 142 -9.75 -9.11 -0.54
C ILE A 142 -10.29 -8.54 -1.85
N GLN A 143 -10.01 -9.17 -2.99
CA GLN A 143 -10.54 -8.74 -4.27
C GLN A 143 -12.07 -8.74 -4.29
N GLU A 144 -12.71 -9.77 -3.76
CA GLU A 144 -14.17 -9.83 -3.65
C GLU A 144 -14.73 -8.74 -2.72
N ASN A 145 -14.02 -8.39 -1.65
CA ASN A 145 -14.36 -7.26 -0.80
C ASN A 145 -14.27 -5.92 -1.53
N ILE A 146 -13.22 -5.71 -2.32
CA ILE A 146 -13.05 -4.50 -3.13
C ILE A 146 -14.17 -4.38 -4.17
N ARG A 147 -14.51 -5.46 -4.87
CA ARG A 147 -15.63 -5.51 -5.81
C ARG A 147 -16.96 -5.23 -5.13
N TYR A 148 -17.14 -5.75 -3.93
CA TYR A 148 -18.34 -5.49 -3.13
C TYR A 148 -18.47 -4.01 -2.77
N ILE A 149 -17.39 -3.38 -2.29
CA ILE A 149 -17.34 -1.95 -1.96
C ILE A 149 -17.73 -1.11 -3.19
N ASP A 150 -17.08 -1.34 -4.33
CA ASP A 150 -17.36 -0.58 -5.57
C ASP A 150 -18.84 -0.71 -6.00
N ARG A 151 -19.36 -1.93 -6.02
CA ARG A 151 -20.76 -2.19 -6.39
C ARG A 151 -21.74 -1.48 -5.46
N GLU A 152 -21.54 -1.56 -4.14
CA GLU A 152 -22.45 -0.95 -3.17
C GLU A 152 -22.37 0.58 -3.18
N LEU A 153 -21.17 1.15 -3.35
CA LEU A 153 -21.00 2.60 -3.49
C LEU A 153 -21.74 3.11 -4.73
N ARG A 154 -21.51 2.50 -5.89
CA ARG A 154 -22.20 2.89 -7.13
C ARG A 154 -23.73 2.83 -7.01
N ARG A 155 -24.24 1.82 -6.32
CA ARG A 155 -25.68 1.59 -6.17
C ARG A 155 -26.33 2.54 -5.16
N ARG A 156 -25.64 2.85 -4.06
CA ARG A 156 -26.22 3.49 -2.87
C ARG A 156 -25.75 4.92 -2.64
N MET A 157 -24.54 5.22 -3.05
CA MET A 157 -23.82 6.49 -2.75
C MET A 157 -23.00 6.95 -3.95
N PRO A 158 -23.62 7.30 -5.08
CA PRO A 158 -22.94 7.51 -6.36
C PRO A 158 -21.92 8.66 -6.38
N LYS A 159 -22.00 9.59 -5.42
CA LYS A 159 -21.01 10.68 -5.25
C LYS A 159 -19.73 10.24 -4.55
N ILE A 160 -19.67 9.01 -4.03
CA ILE A 160 -18.44 8.40 -3.46
C ILE A 160 -18.00 7.27 -4.39
N LYS A 161 -16.79 7.37 -4.94
CA LYS A 161 -16.29 6.41 -5.94
C LYS A 161 -15.11 5.64 -5.38
N ALA A 162 -15.16 4.31 -5.44
CA ALA A 162 -13.98 3.50 -5.14
C ALA A 162 -12.97 3.61 -6.28
N MET A 163 -11.71 3.90 -5.94
CA MET A 163 -10.59 3.79 -6.85
C MET A 163 -10.05 2.36 -6.73
N LEU A 164 -10.25 1.56 -7.79
CA LEU A 164 -9.91 0.14 -7.77
C LEU A 164 -8.39 -0.04 -7.81
N PRO A 165 -7.79 -0.67 -6.79
CA PRO A 165 -6.35 -0.89 -6.75
C PRO A 165 -5.93 -2.10 -7.60
N ASP A 166 -4.67 -2.08 -8.07
CA ASP A 166 -4.01 -3.24 -8.71
C ASP A 166 -3.43 -4.21 -7.65
N ALA A 167 -3.20 -3.73 -6.43
CA ALA A 167 -2.63 -4.49 -5.31
C ALA A 167 -3.12 -3.97 -3.96
N SER A 168 -2.85 -4.74 -2.90
CA SER A 168 -3.19 -4.40 -1.53
C SER A 168 -4.69 -4.52 -1.21
N TYR A 169 -5.00 -4.24 0.02
CA TYR A 169 -6.38 -4.19 0.57
C TYR A 169 -6.82 -2.76 0.86
N LEU A 170 -6.09 -1.76 0.35
CA LEU A 170 -6.34 -0.35 0.61
C LEU A 170 -7.08 0.25 -0.58
N VAL A 171 -8.26 0.81 -0.33
CA VAL A 171 -9.12 1.41 -1.36
C VAL A 171 -9.25 2.90 -1.06
N PHE A 172 -8.83 3.74 -1.99
CA PHE A 172 -9.14 5.16 -1.91
C PHE A 172 -10.57 5.41 -2.38
N LEU A 173 -11.28 6.21 -1.62
CA LEU A 173 -12.62 6.69 -1.92
C LEU A 173 -12.50 8.13 -2.41
N ASP A 174 -12.84 8.37 -3.66
CA ASP A 174 -12.97 9.72 -4.22
C ASP A 174 -14.31 10.31 -3.75
N CYS A 175 -14.23 11.26 -2.85
CA CYS A 175 -15.37 11.93 -2.22
C CYS A 175 -15.55 13.38 -2.72
N ARG A 176 -14.84 13.80 -3.76
CA ARG A 176 -14.83 15.20 -4.22
C ARG A 176 -16.20 15.69 -4.68
N GLU A 177 -17.06 14.80 -5.17
CA GLU A 177 -18.45 15.13 -5.55
C GLU A 177 -19.37 15.44 -4.36
N LEU A 178 -18.93 15.18 -3.11
CA LEU A 178 -19.63 15.64 -1.91
C LEU A 178 -19.46 17.16 -1.68
N ASN A 179 -18.46 17.78 -2.30
CA ASN A 179 -18.12 19.19 -2.18
C ASN A 179 -17.89 19.64 -0.71
N LEU A 180 -17.29 18.78 0.10
CA LEU A 180 -16.91 19.07 1.49
C LEU A 180 -15.42 19.46 1.56
N PRO A 181 -15.07 20.51 2.34
CA PRO A 181 -13.69 20.73 2.77
C PRO A 181 -13.15 19.48 3.50
N GLN A 182 -11.83 19.25 3.43
CA GLN A 182 -11.23 18.02 3.98
C GLN A 182 -11.57 17.76 5.45
N LYS A 183 -11.58 18.82 6.28
CA LYS A 183 -11.97 18.69 7.69
C LYS A 183 -13.42 18.19 7.85
N GLU A 184 -14.35 18.78 7.11
CA GLU A 184 -15.76 18.37 7.16
C GLU A 184 -15.96 16.98 6.57
N LEU A 185 -15.15 16.58 5.58
CA LEU A 185 -15.14 15.23 5.03
C LEU A 185 -14.71 14.22 6.11
N ALA A 186 -13.65 14.51 6.86
CA ALA A 186 -13.22 13.67 7.97
C ALA A 186 -14.28 13.56 9.06
N GLU A 187 -14.89 14.68 9.46
CA GLU A 187 -16.01 14.73 10.44
C GLU A 187 -17.24 13.93 9.93
N PHE A 188 -17.56 14.03 8.64
CA PHE A 188 -18.64 13.24 8.02
C PHE A 188 -18.41 11.73 8.19
N PHE A 189 -17.17 11.26 7.97
CA PHE A 189 -16.86 9.84 8.14
C PHE A 189 -16.80 9.44 9.63
N VAL A 190 -16.14 10.22 10.48
CA VAL A 190 -15.92 9.85 11.89
C VAL A 190 -17.18 10.06 12.71
N ASP A 191 -17.78 11.24 12.68
CA ASP A 191 -18.91 11.59 13.54
C ASP A 191 -20.24 11.15 12.92
N GLY A 192 -20.41 11.34 11.63
CA GLY A 192 -21.61 10.98 10.90
C GLY A 192 -21.72 9.47 10.69
N ALA A 193 -20.77 8.90 9.98
CA ALA A 193 -20.80 7.47 9.60
C ALA A 193 -20.21 6.53 10.67
N ARG A 194 -19.55 7.04 11.71
CA ARG A 194 -18.83 6.26 12.74
C ARG A 194 -17.74 5.36 12.13
N LEU A 195 -17.03 5.88 11.13
CA LEU A 195 -15.97 5.20 10.41
C LEU A 195 -14.65 5.99 10.52
N ALA A 196 -13.71 5.47 11.29
CA ALA A 196 -12.37 6.04 11.42
C ALA A 196 -11.47 5.59 10.25
N LEU A 197 -11.69 6.16 9.07
CA LEU A 197 -10.85 5.94 7.89
C LEU A 197 -9.59 6.82 7.94
N ASN A 198 -8.57 6.47 7.14
CA ASN A 198 -7.46 7.38 6.96
C ASN A 198 -7.86 8.57 6.09
N ASP A 199 -7.54 9.75 6.57
CA ASP A 199 -7.66 11.00 5.81
C ASP A 199 -6.68 10.99 4.63
N GLY A 200 -7.18 11.27 3.42
CA GLY A 200 -6.34 11.25 2.22
C GLY A 200 -5.26 12.33 2.22
N SER A 201 -5.49 13.47 2.89
CA SER A 201 -4.54 14.58 2.95
C SER A 201 -3.22 14.23 3.65
N ILE A 202 -3.20 13.20 4.52
CA ILE A 202 -1.95 12.71 5.14
C ILE A 202 -0.95 12.14 4.11
N PHE A 203 -1.43 11.80 2.91
CA PHE A 203 -0.62 11.27 1.80
C PHE A 203 -0.18 12.36 0.82
N GLY A 204 -0.41 13.63 1.14
CA GLY A 204 -0.06 14.78 0.33
C GLY A 204 -1.27 15.62 -0.08
N LYS A 205 -1.00 16.78 -0.67
CA LYS A 205 -2.05 17.73 -1.09
C LYS A 205 -3.03 17.14 -2.10
N GLU A 206 -2.54 16.23 -2.96
CA GLU A 206 -3.35 15.54 -3.95
C GLU A 206 -4.37 14.57 -3.33
N GLY A 207 -4.21 14.24 -2.05
CA GLY A 207 -5.14 13.41 -1.27
C GLY A 207 -6.34 14.16 -0.69
N GLU A 208 -6.41 15.49 -0.85
CA GLU A 208 -7.59 16.25 -0.46
C GLU A 208 -8.83 15.82 -1.24
N GLY A 209 -9.95 15.64 -0.53
CA GLY A 209 -11.20 15.11 -1.09
C GLY A 209 -11.25 13.58 -1.15
N PHE A 210 -10.24 12.90 -0.61
CA PHE A 210 -10.18 11.44 -0.56
C PHE A 210 -10.14 10.91 0.88
N MET A 211 -10.67 9.68 1.04
CA MET A 211 -10.53 8.89 2.26
C MET A 211 -9.99 7.51 1.89
N ARG A 212 -9.21 6.85 2.77
CA ARG A 212 -8.66 5.52 2.49
C ARG A 212 -9.27 4.46 3.40
N LEU A 213 -9.97 3.52 2.79
CA LEU A 213 -10.66 2.41 3.43
C LEU A 213 -9.80 1.13 3.35
N ASN A 214 -9.81 0.33 4.42
CA ASN A 214 -9.18 -0.99 4.48
C ASN A 214 -10.23 -2.07 4.16
N ALA A 215 -10.04 -2.80 3.05
CA ALA A 215 -10.90 -3.91 2.61
C ALA A 215 -10.45 -5.29 3.16
N GLY A 216 -9.29 -5.36 3.84
CA GLY A 216 -8.73 -6.57 4.43
C GLY A 216 -9.39 -6.94 5.77
N CYS A 217 -10.71 -7.03 5.79
CA CYS A 217 -11.49 -7.38 6.97
C CYS A 217 -12.66 -8.32 6.61
N PRO A 218 -13.31 -8.96 7.60
CA PRO A 218 -14.50 -9.79 7.35
C PRO A 218 -15.60 -9.02 6.61
N ARG A 219 -16.29 -9.66 5.67
CA ARG A 219 -17.35 -9.09 4.85
C ARG A 219 -18.45 -8.42 5.72
N SER A 220 -18.81 -9.02 6.86
CA SER A 220 -19.81 -8.47 7.79
C SER A 220 -19.41 -7.10 8.37
N ILE A 221 -18.10 -6.84 8.50
CA ILE A 221 -17.61 -5.52 8.93
C ILE A 221 -17.81 -4.49 7.83
N LEU A 222 -17.52 -4.85 6.57
CA LEU A 222 -17.75 -3.96 5.43
C LEU A 222 -19.24 -3.67 5.22
N GLU A 223 -20.09 -4.68 5.35
CA GLU A 223 -21.55 -4.51 5.25
C GLU A 223 -22.05 -3.50 6.29
N ARG A 224 -21.63 -3.67 7.53
CA ARG A 224 -21.98 -2.71 8.60
C ARG A 224 -21.44 -1.32 8.31
N ALA A 225 -20.18 -1.21 7.89
CA ALA A 225 -19.53 0.06 7.55
C ALA A 225 -20.28 0.80 6.43
N LEU A 226 -20.62 0.10 5.34
CA LEU A 226 -21.34 0.68 4.21
C LEU A 226 -22.78 1.06 4.57
N ASN A 227 -23.44 0.32 5.47
CA ASN A 227 -24.76 0.69 5.98
C ASN A 227 -24.71 1.97 6.83
N GLN A 228 -23.69 2.11 7.68
CA GLN A 228 -23.47 3.32 8.47
C GLN A 228 -23.17 4.53 7.55
N LEU A 229 -22.33 4.32 6.54
CA LEU A 229 -21.99 5.37 5.56
C LEU A 229 -23.22 5.81 4.76
N GLU A 230 -24.06 4.88 4.30
CA GLU A 230 -25.30 5.20 3.60
C GLU A 230 -26.27 5.99 4.46
N ALA A 231 -26.41 5.64 5.73
CA ALA A 231 -27.28 6.38 6.65
C ALA A 231 -26.81 7.84 6.78
N ALA A 232 -25.53 8.07 7.02
CA ALA A 232 -24.94 9.41 7.09
C ALA A 232 -25.03 10.18 5.75
N TYR A 233 -24.84 9.48 4.63
CA TYR A 233 -24.95 10.04 3.29
C TYR A 233 -26.37 10.59 3.01
N ARG A 234 -27.38 9.81 3.35
CA ARG A 234 -28.79 10.22 3.22
C ARG A 234 -29.18 11.35 4.18
N GLU A 235 -28.70 11.29 5.42
CA GLU A 235 -28.97 12.33 6.43
C GLU A 235 -28.43 13.70 6.00
N ARG A 236 -27.27 13.72 5.31
CA ARG A 236 -26.69 14.96 4.74
C ARG A 236 -27.34 15.40 3.42
N GLY A 237 -28.26 14.62 2.86
CA GLY A 237 -28.96 14.94 1.60
C GLY A 237 -28.10 14.83 0.34
N PHE A 238 -27.10 13.96 0.34
CA PHE A 238 -26.20 13.75 -0.80
C PHE A 238 -26.82 12.94 -1.95
#